data_6d987e9b775d1554d70de47b180eaea0
#
_entry.id   6d987e9b775d1554d70de47b180eaea0
#
_cell.length_a   1.000
_cell.length_b   1.000
_cell.length_c   1.000
_cell.angle_alpha   90.00
_cell.angle_beta   90.00
_cell.angle_gamma   90.00
#
_symmetry.space_group_name_H-M   'P 1'
#
loop_
_entity.id
_entity.type
_entity.pdbx_description
1 polymer ?
#
loop_
_entity_poly.entity_id
_entity_poly.type
_entity_poly.pdbx_seq_one_letter_code
_entity_poly.pdbx_strand_id
1 'polypeptide(L)'
;MEVYKMKKVYEVRMENWEYRNRKNNLTTKQLADHACYCGGNCLGDTYNVIGRFNTLEEARKLFESSKDKCTTTWGLEHGLHTYTYDVLYIQSIPLNEDKEEDYDADAEWEIWDIYVAELA
;
A
#
# COMPACT_ATOMS: atom_id res chain seq x y z
N MET A 1 -26.32 0.38 -28.54
CA MET A 1 -26.28 -0.21 -27.20
C MET A 1 -25.00 0.23 -26.50
N GLU A 2 -25.17 0.87 -25.37
CA GLU A 2 -23.99 1.29 -24.60
C GLU A 2 -23.46 0.10 -23.81
N VAL A 3 -22.14 -0.09 -23.89
CA VAL A 3 -21.46 -1.06 -23.07
C VAL A 3 -21.03 -0.34 -21.80
N TYR A 4 -21.39 -0.91 -20.64
CA TYR A 4 -20.98 -0.39 -19.37
C TYR A 4 -19.44 -0.43 -19.27
N LYS A 5 -18.85 0.73 -19.03
CA LYS A 5 -17.42 0.81 -18.74
C LYS A 5 -17.24 0.83 -17.24
N MET A 6 -16.52 -0.13 -16.72
CA MET A 6 -16.19 -0.18 -15.32
C MET A 6 -15.42 1.08 -14.91
N LYS A 7 -15.93 1.75 -13.91
CA LYS A 7 -15.24 2.89 -13.32
C LYS A 7 -14.34 2.40 -12.22
N LYS A 8 -13.23 3.09 -12.03
CA LYS A 8 -12.31 2.85 -10.93
C LYS A 8 -12.15 4.11 -10.12
N VAL A 9 -11.92 3.92 -8.84
CA VAL A 9 -11.42 4.97 -7.96
C VAL A 9 -10.06 4.51 -7.45
N TYR A 10 -9.27 5.46 -7.00
CA TYR A 10 -7.90 5.21 -6.56
C TYR A 10 -7.74 5.79 -5.16
N GLU A 11 -7.41 4.93 -4.21
CA GLU A 11 -7.16 5.34 -2.84
C GLU A 11 -5.67 5.37 -2.57
N VAL A 12 -5.20 6.46 -2.00
CA VAL A 12 -3.86 6.52 -1.44
C VAL A 12 -3.97 6.03 -0.01
N ARG A 13 -3.25 4.96 0.29
CA ARG A 13 -3.34 4.27 1.57
C ARG A 13 -1.98 4.23 2.25
N MET A 14 -2.00 4.20 3.56
CA MET A 14 -0.79 4.04 4.37
C MET A 14 -1.05 2.97 5.43
N GLU A 15 -0.09 2.07 5.61
CA GLU A 15 -0.12 1.05 6.65
C GLU A 15 1.18 1.07 7.42
N ASN A 16 1.12 0.75 8.70
CA ASN A 16 2.32 0.58 9.51
C ASN A 16 2.58 -0.92 9.67
N TRP A 17 3.81 -1.32 9.40
CA TRP A 17 4.23 -2.73 9.43
C TRP A 17 5.41 -2.92 10.35
N GLU A 18 5.49 -4.14 10.89
CA GLU A 18 6.61 -4.59 11.69
C GLU A 18 7.13 -5.89 11.09
N TYR A 19 8.45 -5.96 10.91
CA TYR A 19 9.09 -7.15 10.38
C TYR A 19 10.32 -7.47 11.22
N ARG A 20 10.40 -8.68 11.71
CA ARG A 20 11.53 -9.17 12.52
C ARG A 20 12.39 -10.09 11.68
N ASN A 21 13.68 -9.83 11.68
CA ASN A 21 14.64 -10.62 10.91
C ASN A 21 16.00 -10.62 11.63
N ARG A 22 16.84 -11.58 11.29
CA ARG A 22 18.20 -11.62 11.84
C ARG A 22 19.15 -10.69 11.12
N LYS A 23 18.78 -10.23 9.91
CA LYS A 23 19.60 -9.33 9.11
C LYS A 23 19.30 -7.88 9.46
N ASN A 24 20.33 -7.04 9.48
CA ASN A 24 20.21 -5.63 9.84
C ASN A 24 20.24 -4.68 8.64
N ASN A 25 20.26 -5.17 7.42
CA ASN A 25 20.39 -4.35 6.22
C ASN A 25 19.39 -4.75 5.14
N LEU A 26 18.12 -4.83 5.52
CA LEU A 26 17.07 -5.10 4.56
C LEU A 26 16.82 -3.87 3.68
N THR A 27 16.59 -4.12 2.40
CA THR A 27 16.25 -3.06 1.45
C THR A 27 14.79 -2.67 1.58
N THR A 28 14.45 -1.48 1.10
CA THR A 28 13.05 -1.03 1.08
C THR A 28 12.17 -1.97 0.26
N LYS A 29 12.72 -2.55 -0.80
CA LYS A 29 12.02 -3.54 -1.61
C LYS A 29 11.67 -4.79 -0.81
N GLN A 30 12.62 -5.28 0.00
CA GLN A 30 12.38 -6.46 0.85
C GLN A 30 11.29 -6.17 1.88
N LEU A 31 11.27 -4.99 2.47
CA LEU A 31 10.26 -4.59 3.43
C LEU A 31 8.88 -4.47 2.75
N ALA A 32 8.82 -3.88 1.56
CA ALA A 32 7.58 -3.77 0.79
C ALA A 32 7.06 -5.15 0.39
N ASP A 33 7.94 -6.05 -0.06
CA ASP A 33 7.57 -7.41 -0.44
C ASP A 33 7.02 -8.19 0.76
N HIS A 34 7.57 -7.98 1.95
CA HIS A 34 7.05 -8.60 3.17
C HIS A 34 5.62 -8.16 3.44
N ALA A 35 5.33 -6.87 3.33
CA ALA A 35 3.99 -6.35 3.53
C ALA A 35 2.98 -6.90 2.51
N CYS A 36 3.42 -7.12 1.26
CA CYS A 36 2.55 -7.62 0.19
C CYS A 36 2.33 -9.13 0.25
N TYR A 37 3.31 -9.89 0.70
CA TYR A 37 3.31 -11.35 0.54
C TYR A 37 3.50 -12.14 1.83
N CYS A 38 3.43 -11.51 2.99
CA CYS A 38 3.54 -12.23 4.26
C CYS A 38 2.25 -13.01 4.52
N GLY A 39 2.32 -14.32 4.53
CA GLY A 39 1.16 -15.20 4.63
C GLY A 39 0.18 -14.83 5.75
N GLY A 40 -1.02 -14.40 5.41
CA GLY A 40 -2.09 -14.06 6.33
C GLY A 40 -2.18 -12.59 6.72
N ASN A 41 -1.09 -11.84 6.62
CA ASN A 41 -1.07 -10.40 6.93
C ASN A 41 -0.62 -9.64 5.69
N CYS A 42 -1.51 -9.53 4.73
CA CYS A 42 -1.20 -8.88 3.47
C CYS A 42 -1.51 -7.39 3.52
N LEU A 43 -0.84 -6.65 2.65
CA LEU A 43 -1.14 -5.25 2.43
C LEU A 43 -2.62 -5.10 2.10
N GLY A 44 -3.28 -4.14 2.75
CA GLY A 44 -4.71 -3.91 2.60
C GLY A 44 -5.56 -4.33 3.79
N ASP A 45 -4.97 -4.97 4.80
CA ASP A 45 -5.73 -5.43 5.97
C ASP A 45 -5.96 -4.33 7.01
N THR A 46 -4.99 -3.45 7.20
CA THR A 46 -5.04 -2.44 8.26
C THR A 46 -4.68 -1.04 7.72
N TYR A 47 -5.24 -0.69 6.60
CA TYR A 47 -4.89 0.55 5.93
C TYR A 47 -5.64 1.76 6.46
N ASN A 48 -4.98 2.92 6.36
CA ASN A 48 -5.59 4.21 6.53
C ASN A 48 -5.69 4.89 5.16
N VAL A 49 -6.86 5.38 4.80
CA VAL A 49 -7.07 6.10 3.54
C VAL A 49 -6.68 7.54 3.75
N ILE A 50 -5.70 8.01 2.97
CA ILE A 50 -5.26 9.41 3.01
C ILE A 50 -6.04 10.26 2.02
N GLY A 51 -6.45 9.67 0.91
CA GLY A 51 -7.25 10.34 -0.10
C GLY A 51 -7.84 9.35 -1.10
N ARG A 52 -8.91 9.76 -1.75
CA ARG A 52 -9.62 8.95 -2.74
C ARG A 52 -9.90 9.81 -3.97
N PHE A 53 -9.56 9.32 -5.13
CA PHE A 53 -9.60 10.07 -6.38
C PHE A 53 -10.22 9.27 -7.52
N ASN A 54 -10.72 9.99 -8.51
CA ASN A 54 -11.29 9.37 -9.71
C ASN A 54 -10.24 9.01 -10.76
N THR A 55 -9.03 9.54 -10.64
CA THR A 55 -7.95 9.27 -11.59
C THR A 55 -6.68 8.86 -10.87
N LEU A 56 -5.89 8.03 -11.54
CA LEU A 56 -4.59 7.62 -11.04
C LEU A 56 -3.63 8.82 -10.93
N GLU A 57 -3.73 9.76 -11.86
CA GLU A 57 -2.88 10.95 -11.85
C GLU A 57 -3.07 11.79 -10.59
N GLU A 58 -4.32 12.01 -10.18
CA GLU A 58 -4.61 12.73 -8.94
C GLU A 58 -4.09 11.97 -7.71
N ALA A 59 -4.28 10.66 -7.69
CA ALA A 59 -3.79 9.82 -6.60
C ALA A 59 -2.26 9.89 -6.52
N ARG A 60 -1.57 9.88 -7.65
CA ARG A 60 -0.09 9.98 -7.70
C ARG A 60 0.42 11.30 -7.15
N LYS A 61 -0.30 12.38 -7.32
CA LYS A 61 0.09 13.67 -6.74
C LYS A 61 0.10 13.62 -5.23
N LEU A 62 -0.93 13.05 -4.63
CA LEU A 62 -0.98 12.89 -3.17
C LEU A 62 0.07 11.87 -2.72
N PHE A 63 0.22 10.77 -3.43
CA PHE A 63 1.22 9.75 -3.13
C PHE A 63 2.62 10.38 -3.04
N GLU A 64 3.02 11.15 -4.05
CA GLU A 64 4.33 11.79 -4.07
C GLU A 64 4.51 12.78 -2.92
N SER A 65 3.49 13.60 -2.63
CA SER A 65 3.57 14.58 -1.55
C SER A 65 3.50 13.95 -0.15
N SER A 66 3.08 12.69 -0.05
CA SER A 66 2.96 11.99 1.22
C SER A 66 4.20 11.17 1.60
N LYS A 67 5.15 11.03 0.69
CA LYS A 67 6.38 10.27 0.95
C LYS A 67 7.16 10.81 2.15
N ASP A 68 7.14 12.11 2.36
CA ASP A 68 7.85 12.75 3.48
C ASP A 68 7.32 12.34 4.85
N LYS A 69 6.10 11.81 4.90
CA LYS A 69 5.48 11.36 6.14
C LYS A 69 5.83 9.93 6.49
N CYS A 70 6.43 9.20 5.56
CA CYS A 70 6.79 7.80 5.78
C CYS A 70 8.10 7.70 6.53
N THR A 71 8.15 6.79 7.50
CA THR A 71 9.36 6.53 8.29
C THR A 71 9.67 5.05 8.30
N THR A 72 10.94 4.75 8.42
CA THR A 72 11.43 3.38 8.63
C THR A 72 12.48 3.43 9.72
N THR A 73 12.25 2.66 10.78
CA THR A 73 13.18 2.56 11.91
C THR A 73 13.49 1.10 12.16
N TRP A 74 14.62 0.84 12.83
CA TRP A 74 14.91 -0.50 13.28
C TRP A 74 15.55 -0.47 14.66
N GLY A 75 15.40 -1.58 15.36
CA GLY A 75 16.01 -1.78 16.67
C GLY A 75 16.30 -3.25 16.88
N LEU A 76 17.01 -3.56 17.96
CA LEU A 76 17.30 -4.92 18.34
C LEU A 76 16.35 -5.33 19.45
N GLU A 77 15.60 -6.41 19.22
CA GLU A 77 14.63 -6.91 20.19
C GLU A 77 14.73 -8.44 20.23
N HIS A 78 15.01 -8.99 21.41
CA HIS A 78 15.16 -10.43 21.61
C HIS A 78 16.16 -11.09 20.63
N GLY A 79 17.25 -10.39 20.28
CA GLY A 79 18.25 -10.89 19.35
C GLY A 79 17.88 -10.80 17.88
N LEU A 80 16.73 -10.21 17.57
CA LEU A 80 16.26 -9.99 16.20
C LEU A 80 16.22 -8.51 15.87
N HIS A 81 16.57 -8.19 14.63
CA HIS A 81 16.37 -6.83 14.12
C HIS A 81 14.89 -6.65 13.81
N THR A 82 14.26 -5.69 14.48
CA THR A 82 12.85 -5.36 14.27
C THR A 82 12.77 -4.07 13.47
N TYR A 83 12.14 -4.16 12.30
CA TYR A 83 11.91 -3.01 11.43
C TYR A 83 10.47 -2.57 11.60
N THR A 84 10.30 -1.28 11.90
CA THR A 84 8.97 -0.66 11.95
C THR A 84 8.92 0.38 10.85
N TYR A 85 7.99 0.24 9.93
CA TYR A 85 7.98 1.06 8.72
C TYR A 85 6.58 1.32 8.21
N ASP A 86 6.44 2.44 7.52
CA ASP A 86 5.19 2.79 6.83
C ASP A 86 5.27 2.33 5.39
N VAL A 87 4.18 1.76 4.90
CA VAL A 87 4.02 1.41 3.49
C VAL A 87 2.97 2.34 2.90
N LEU A 88 3.37 3.14 1.94
CA LEU A 88 2.50 4.05 1.20
C LEU A 88 2.21 3.44 -0.16
N TYR A 89 0.95 3.36 -0.57
CA TYR A 89 0.59 2.76 -1.85
C TYR A 89 -0.71 3.32 -2.39
N ILE A 90 -0.98 3.01 -3.65
CA ILE A 90 -2.22 3.36 -4.31
C ILE A 90 -2.97 2.06 -4.61
N GLN A 91 -4.23 1.98 -4.19
CA GLN A 91 -5.11 0.86 -4.48
C GLN A 91 -6.18 1.29 -5.46
N SER A 92 -6.25 0.63 -6.62
CA SER A 92 -7.39 0.82 -7.52
C SER A 92 -8.56 -0.03 -7.06
N ILE A 93 -9.75 0.54 -7.14
CA ILE A 93 -10.98 -0.09 -6.67
C ILE A 93 -12.00 0.00 -7.80
N PRO A 94 -12.39 -1.13 -8.40
CA PRO A 94 -13.43 -1.12 -9.43
C PRO A 94 -14.79 -0.85 -8.80
N LEU A 95 -15.62 -0.10 -9.51
CA LEU A 95 -16.98 0.18 -9.09
C LEU A 95 -17.97 -0.48 -10.05
N ASN A 96 -19.04 -1.03 -9.49
CA ASN A 96 -20.13 -1.59 -10.28
C ASN A 96 -21.07 -0.47 -10.82
N GLU A 97 -22.13 -0.86 -11.50
CA GLU A 97 -23.10 0.08 -12.09
C GLU A 97 -23.76 0.99 -11.03
N ASP A 98 -23.87 0.50 -9.81
CA ASP A 98 -24.45 1.24 -8.69
C ASP A 98 -23.42 2.11 -7.97
N LYS A 99 -22.19 2.21 -8.51
CA LYS A 99 -21.05 2.95 -7.96
C LYS A 99 -20.59 2.42 -6.60
N GLU A 100 -20.82 1.14 -6.37
CA GLU A 100 -20.33 0.43 -5.20
C GLU A 100 -19.08 -0.38 -5.55
N GLU A 101 -18.28 -0.69 -4.55
CA GLU A 101 -17.08 -1.50 -4.74
C GLU A 101 -17.46 -2.87 -5.30
N ASP A 102 -16.80 -3.26 -6.39
CA ASP A 102 -17.10 -4.50 -7.10
C ASP A 102 -16.12 -5.60 -6.71
N TYR A 103 -16.51 -6.44 -5.76
CA TYR A 103 -15.69 -7.53 -5.28
C TYR A 103 -15.60 -8.72 -6.26
N ASP A 104 -16.46 -8.75 -7.27
CA ASP A 104 -16.42 -9.79 -8.30
C ASP A 104 -15.39 -9.47 -9.40
N ALA A 105 -14.90 -8.25 -9.45
CA ALA A 105 -13.91 -7.82 -10.43
C ALA A 105 -12.48 -7.87 -9.85
N ASP A 106 -12.06 -9.02 -9.36
CA ASP A 106 -10.78 -9.22 -8.67
C ASP A 106 -9.58 -8.69 -9.45
N ALA A 107 -9.55 -8.91 -10.77
CA ALA A 107 -8.44 -8.49 -11.61
C ALA A 107 -8.29 -6.97 -11.71
N GLU A 108 -9.31 -6.22 -11.34
CA GLU A 108 -9.30 -4.75 -11.39
C GLU A 108 -8.89 -4.12 -10.06
N TRP A 109 -8.76 -4.92 -9.00
CA TRP A 109 -8.18 -4.50 -7.73
C TRP A 109 -6.67 -4.62 -7.84
N GLU A 110 -6.00 -3.52 -8.11
CA GLU A 110 -4.55 -3.50 -8.32
C GLU A 110 -3.88 -2.54 -7.37
N ILE A 111 -2.66 -2.88 -6.99
CA ILE A 111 -1.79 -1.97 -6.25
C ILE A 111 -0.88 -1.27 -7.25
N TRP A 112 -0.93 0.05 -7.23
CA TRP A 112 -0.08 0.91 -8.02
C TRP A 112 0.91 1.59 -7.09
N ASP A 113 2.12 1.79 -7.51
CA ASP A 113 3.13 2.56 -6.77
C ASP A 113 3.19 2.20 -5.28
N ILE A 114 4.26 1.58 -4.86
CA ILE A 114 4.51 1.25 -3.45
C ILE A 114 5.77 1.99 -3.02
N TYR A 115 5.74 2.57 -1.83
CA TYR A 115 6.88 3.28 -1.28
C TYR A 115 7.11 2.92 0.18
N VAL A 116 8.36 2.61 0.49
CA VAL A 116 8.86 2.42 1.86
C VAL A 116 10.09 3.33 1.99
N ALA A 117 10.12 4.15 3.02
CA ALA A 117 11.22 5.09 3.23
C ALA A 117 12.52 4.35 3.57
N GLU A 118 13.65 4.89 3.09
CA GLU A 118 14.96 4.40 3.48
C GLU A 118 15.15 4.56 4.99
N LEU A 119 15.97 3.69 5.57
CA LEU A 119 16.38 3.83 6.97
C LEU A 119 17.10 5.15 7.16
N ALA A 120 16.69 5.88 8.17
CA ALA A 120 17.32 7.14 8.53
C ALA A 120 18.69 6.92 9.17
#